data_f79c88bb006774cb0792793e548161f8
#
_entry.id   f79c88bb006774cb0792793e548161f8
#
_cell.length_a   1.000
_cell.length_b   1.000
_cell.length_c   1.000
_cell.angle_alpha   90.00
_cell.angle_beta   90.00
_cell.angle_gamma   90.00
#
_symmetry.space_group_name_H-M   'P 1'
#
loop_
_entity.id
_entity.type
_entity.pdbx_description
1 polymer ?
#
loop_
_entity_poly.entity_id
_entity_poly.type
_entity_poly.pdbx_seq_one_letter_code
_entity_poly.pdbx_strand_id
1 'polypeptide(L)'
;MTDLHEHLFRREAGRIVATLTRIFGVENLALAEDVVQDAFCRALEVWPFRGVPENPSAWLMATAKHRALDVLRRECTARTLAPELGRWLESEERLSPAVEELFRAEAIKDDQLRMMFSCCHPRLPEAAQVGLMLHILCGFSVDEVAAAFVSTHAGVEKRLTRAKKVLAESGRLFEIADAADFATRLPAVHRALYLLFNEGYHGASPESAVRVELCREALRLTALLFEHPLGSTPATYALAALMCLHAARLPARLDAAGHLSVLADQDRSRWDPQLMAEGQRLLERSAAGPQLTEYHVEAAIAAVHASASRVDDTNWAQIVSLYDTLMTIRPSPVVALNRAIAVAQRDGPERGLEEIGAIADSHRLATYPFYHAALGELELRRGRSEAAREHFRAALGLARNSMERQFLEQRMEAQVIVRR
;
A
#
# COMPACT_ATOMS: atom_id res chain seq x y z
N MET A 1 -9.38 -23.88 -0.22
CA MET A 1 -9.44 -23.64 1.24
C MET A 1 -8.23 -22.86 1.75
N THR A 2 -7.06 -22.99 1.15
CA THR A 2 -5.82 -22.32 1.55
C THR A 2 -5.89 -20.78 1.44
N ASP A 3 -6.44 -20.25 0.36
CA ASP A 3 -6.54 -18.80 0.09
C ASP A 3 -7.40 -18.04 1.13
N LEU A 4 -8.52 -18.62 1.58
CA LEU A 4 -9.43 -17.97 2.53
C LEU A 4 -8.77 -17.83 3.92
N HIS A 5 -8.01 -18.86 4.34
CA HIS A 5 -7.29 -18.83 5.61
C HIS A 5 -6.12 -17.82 5.58
N GLU A 6 -5.39 -17.74 4.48
CA GLU A 6 -4.30 -16.81 4.30
C GLU A 6 -4.78 -15.35 4.38
N HIS A 7 -5.87 -15.02 3.68
CA HIS A 7 -6.49 -13.70 3.77
C HIS A 7 -6.98 -13.34 5.17
N LEU A 8 -7.60 -14.30 5.88
CA LEU A 8 -8.06 -14.10 7.24
C LEU A 8 -6.87 -13.85 8.18
N PHE A 9 -5.84 -14.70 8.09
CA PHE A 9 -4.66 -14.60 8.96
C PHE A 9 -3.92 -13.30 8.73
N ARG A 10 -3.69 -12.91 7.48
CA ARG A 10 -3.03 -11.65 7.13
C ARG A 10 -3.79 -10.43 7.70
N ARG A 11 -5.12 -10.42 7.56
CA ARG A 11 -5.97 -9.34 8.07
C ARG A 11 -5.97 -9.28 9.59
N GLU A 12 -6.02 -10.42 10.26
CA GLU A 12 -6.10 -10.46 11.73
C GLU A 12 -4.72 -10.30 12.39
N ALA A 13 -3.62 -10.66 11.72
CA ALA A 13 -2.28 -10.57 12.28
C ALA A 13 -1.97 -9.17 12.83
N GLY A 14 -2.08 -8.14 11.98
CA GLY A 14 -1.79 -6.76 12.39
C GLY A 14 -2.69 -6.24 13.51
N ARG A 15 -3.96 -6.65 13.52
CA ARG A 15 -4.91 -6.29 14.58
C ARG A 15 -4.50 -6.88 15.92
N ILE A 16 -4.17 -8.18 15.94
CA ILE A 16 -3.80 -8.91 17.17
C ILE A 16 -2.45 -8.41 17.67
N VAL A 17 -1.46 -8.25 16.77
CA VAL A 17 -0.13 -7.72 17.14
C VAL A 17 -0.25 -6.32 17.75
N ALA A 18 -1.01 -5.40 17.13
CA ALA A 18 -1.20 -4.05 17.66
C ALA A 18 -1.81 -4.06 19.07
N THR A 19 -2.87 -4.85 19.29
CA THR A 19 -3.54 -4.97 20.58
C THR A 19 -2.63 -5.60 21.64
N LEU A 20 -1.93 -6.69 21.30
CA LEU A 20 -1.00 -7.34 22.24
C LEU A 20 0.19 -6.43 22.57
N THR A 21 0.72 -5.69 21.60
CA THR A 21 1.82 -4.75 21.84
C THR A 21 1.40 -3.62 22.77
N ARG A 22 0.15 -3.12 22.66
CA ARG A 22 -0.37 -2.15 23.63
C ARG A 22 -0.45 -2.73 25.04
N ILE A 23 -0.86 -3.99 25.15
CA ILE A 23 -1.06 -4.66 26.42
C ILE A 23 0.27 -5.00 27.10
N PHE A 24 1.21 -5.52 26.33
CA PHE A 24 2.49 -6.05 26.87
C PHE A 24 3.65 -5.05 26.83
N GLY A 25 3.43 -3.89 26.19
CA GLY A 25 4.47 -2.90 25.94
C GLY A 25 5.18 -3.10 24.61
N VAL A 26 5.68 -2.00 24.03
CA VAL A 26 6.34 -1.98 22.71
C VAL A 26 7.67 -2.74 22.71
N GLU A 27 8.31 -2.86 23.87
CA GLU A 27 9.51 -3.66 24.09
C GLU A 27 9.25 -5.16 23.86
N ASN A 28 8.00 -5.62 24.01
CA ASN A 28 7.56 -7.00 23.79
C ASN A 28 6.92 -7.21 22.40
N LEU A 29 7.18 -6.32 21.44
CA LEU A 29 6.64 -6.43 20.07
C LEU A 29 6.99 -7.77 19.41
N ALA A 30 8.22 -8.26 19.57
CA ALA A 30 8.64 -9.55 19.03
C ALA A 30 7.83 -10.71 19.65
N LEU A 31 7.60 -10.67 20.96
CA LEU A 31 6.73 -11.65 21.63
C LEU A 31 5.30 -11.60 21.08
N ALA A 32 4.75 -10.39 20.85
CA ALA A 32 3.42 -10.25 20.26
C ALA A 32 3.33 -10.90 18.87
N GLU A 33 4.35 -10.74 18.03
CA GLU A 33 4.42 -11.38 16.72
C GLU A 33 4.52 -12.91 16.82
N ASP A 34 5.41 -13.43 17.69
CA ASP A 34 5.62 -14.87 17.86
C ASP A 34 4.35 -15.58 18.33
N VAL A 35 3.64 -15.02 19.31
CA VAL A 35 2.41 -15.63 19.80
C VAL A 35 1.24 -15.54 18.82
N VAL A 36 1.23 -14.55 17.94
CA VAL A 36 0.27 -14.48 16.84
C VAL A 36 0.55 -15.57 15.81
N GLN A 37 1.81 -15.82 15.47
CA GLN A 37 2.20 -16.92 14.60
C GLN A 37 1.84 -18.27 15.22
N ASP A 38 2.12 -18.47 16.52
CA ASP A 38 1.71 -19.67 17.25
C ASP A 38 0.18 -19.89 17.20
N ALA A 39 -0.61 -18.82 17.33
CA ALA A 39 -2.07 -18.89 17.24
C ALA A 39 -2.54 -19.31 15.82
N PHE A 40 -1.88 -18.84 14.79
CA PHE A 40 -2.18 -19.25 13.40
C PHE A 40 -1.77 -20.70 13.14
N CYS A 41 -0.59 -21.13 13.61
CA CYS A 41 -0.19 -22.54 13.55
C CYS A 41 -1.22 -23.43 14.24
N ARG A 42 -1.70 -23.01 15.41
CA ARG A 42 -2.73 -23.75 16.15
C ARG A 42 -4.07 -23.80 15.41
N ALA A 43 -4.46 -22.72 14.73
CA ALA A 43 -5.65 -22.72 13.89
C ALA A 43 -5.53 -23.73 12.74
N LEU A 44 -4.39 -23.77 12.06
CA LEU A 44 -4.12 -24.73 10.99
C LEU A 44 -4.13 -26.19 11.46
N GLU A 45 -3.76 -26.46 12.71
CA GLU A 45 -3.84 -27.78 13.31
C GLU A 45 -5.27 -28.18 13.72
N VAL A 46 -6.05 -27.23 14.24
CA VAL A 46 -7.34 -27.53 14.91
C VAL A 46 -8.53 -27.42 13.97
N TRP A 47 -8.56 -26.39 13.11
CA TRP A 47 -9.72 -26.09 12.26
C TRP A 47 -10.01 -27.15 11.20
N PRO A 48 -9.04 -27.87 10.61
CA PRO A 48 -9.34 -28.96 9.69
C PRO A 48 -10.15 -30.10 10.31
N PHE A 49 -10.02 -30.29 11.64
CA PHE A 49 -10.68 -31.41 12.36
C PHE A 49 -11.94 -30.98 13.12
N ARG A 50 -11.98 -29.74 13.64
CA ARG A 50 -13.09 -29.23 14.47
C ARG A 50 -14.00 -28.23 13.75
N GLY A 51 -13.65 -27.87 12.53
CA GLY A 51 -14.31 -26.80 11.78
C GLY A 51 -13.79 -25.41 12.17
N VAL A 52 -14.01 -24.45 11.29
CA VAL A 52 -13.71 -23.02 11.54
C VAL A 52 -14.74 -22.52 12.56
N PRO A 53 -14.31 -21.84 13.65
CA PRO A 53 -15.23 -21.28 14.65
C PRO A 53 -16.17 -20.23 14.01
N GLU A 54 -17.32 -19.98 14.63
CA GLU A 54 -18.26 -18.94 14.20
C GLU A 54 -17.60 -17.54 14.15
N ASN A 55 -16.69 -17.27 15.10
CA ASN A 55 -15.88 -16.05 15.12
C ASN A 55 -14.37 -16.40 15.12
N PRO A 56 -13.77 -16.58 13.94
CA PRO A 56 -12.36 -16.92 13.82
C PRO A 56 -11.41 -15.89 14.42
N SER A 57 -11.74 -14.59 14.27
CA SER A 57 -10.94 -13.48 14.82
C SER A 57 -10.89 -13.51 16.33
N ALA A 58 -12.03 -13.74 17.01
CA ALA A 58 -12.08 -13.84 18.46
C ALA A 58 -11.30 -15.08 18.98
N TRP A 59 -11.39 -16.20 18.25
CA TRP A 59 -10.66 -17.42 18.61
C TRP A 59 -9.14 -17.21 18.49
N LEU A 60 -8.66 -16.59 17.41
CA LEU A 60 -7.25 -16.26 17.19
C LEU A 60 -6.74 -15.32 18.28
N MET A 61 -7.50 -14.27 18.59
CA MET A 61 -7.17 -13.29 19.62
C MET A 61 -7.05 -13.96 21.00
N ALA A 62 -8.03 -14.79 21.37
CA ALA A 62 -8.01 -15.52 22.65
C ALA A 62 -6.82 -16.49 22.72
N THR A 63 -6.54 -17.23 21.63
CA THR A 63 -5.42 -18.16 21.56
C THR A 63 -4.09 -17.44 21.69
N ALA A 64 -3.87 -16.35 20.96
CA ALA A 64 -2.66 -15.54 21.03
C ALA A 64 -2.47 -14.92 22.43
N LYS A 65 -3.56 -14.41 23.03
CA LYS A 65 -3.54 -13.88 24.40
C LYS A 65 -3.10 -14.94 25.41
N HIS A 66 -3.73 -16.13 25.40
CA HIS A 66 -3.37 -17.19 26.34
C HIS A 66 -1.91 -17.59 26.18
N ARG A 67 -1.44 -17.72 24.94
CA ARG A 67 -0.04 -18.05 24.66
C ARG A 67 0.92 -16.98 25.16
N ALA A 68 0.60 -15.70 24.96
CA ALA A 68 1.40 -14.59 25.48
C ALA A 68 1.48 -14.60 27.02
N LEU A 69 0.35 -14.82 27.68
CA LEU A 69 0.31 -14.95 29.16
C LEU A 69 1.16 -16.12 29.65
N ASP A 70 1.13 -17.27 28.96
CA ASP A 70 1.94 -18.44 29.32
C ASP A 70 3.44 -18.15 29.19
N VAL A 71 3.86 -17.45 28.12
CA VAL A 71 5.27 -17.07 27.97
C VAL A 71 5.68 -16.09 29.05
N LEU A 72 4.90 -15.05 29.30
CA LEU A 72 5.17 -14.05 30.31
C LEU A 72 5.20 -14.67 31.72
N ARG A 73 4.31 -15.63 32.05
CA ARG A 73 4.34 -16.36 33.33
C ARG A 73 5.64 -17.15 33.51
N ARG A 74 6.15 -17.79 32.45
CA ARG A 74 7.42 -18.54 32.48
C ARG A 74 8.63 -17.63 32.66
N GLU A 75 8.60 -16.46 32.03
CA GLU A 75 9.66 -15.45 32.12
C GLU A 75 9.59 -14.66 33.44
N CYS A 76 8.38 -14.44 33.98
CA CYS A 76 8.14 -13.71 35.24
C CYS A 76 8.41 -14.48 36.53
N THR A 77 9.14 -15.58 36.52
CA THR A 77 9.77 -16.07 37.73
C THR A 77 10.79 -15.07 38.29
N ALA A 78 11.04 -13.96 37.63
CA ALA A 78 11.95 -12.91 38.04
C ALA A 78 11.37 -11.51 37.82
N ARG A 79 10.83 -10.92 38.90
CA ARG A 79 10.81 -9.46 39.18
C ARG A 79 10.54 -8.48 38.03
N THR A 80 9.48 -7.67 38.20
CA THR A 80 9.18 -6.41 37.50
C THR A 80 8.13 -6.46 36.40
N LEU A 81 6.95 -6.94 36.73
CA LEU A 81 5.78 -6.56 35.93
C LEU A 81 4.92 -5.59 36.75
N ALA A 82 4.43 -4.50 36.04
CA ALA A 82 3.58 -3.52 36.65
C ALA A 82 2.38 -4.16 37.38
N PRO A 83 1.83 -3.56 38.47
CA PRO A 83 0.70 -4.09 39.23
C PRO A 83 -0.55 -4.41 38.40
N GLU A 84 -0.69 -3.80 37.24
CA GLU A 84 -1.75 -4.06 36.28
C GLU A 84 -1.63 -5.43 35.61
N LEU A 85 -0.41 -5.88 35.31
CA LEU A 85 -0.15 -7.20 34.74
C LEU A 85 -0.35 -8.32 35.79
N GLY A 86 -0.06 -8.07 37.06
CA GLY A 86 -0.34 -9.00 38.16
C GLY A 86 -1.84 -9.28 38.28
N ARG A 87 -2.67 -8.26 38.22
CA ARG A 87 -4.14 -8.40 38.22
C ARG A 87 -4.68 -9.16 36.97
N TRP A 88 -3.97 -9.07 35.85
CA TRP A 88 -4.28 -9.81 34.62
C TRP A 88 -3.94 -11.31 34.74
N LEU A 89 -2.86 -11.63 35.41
CA LEU A 89 -2.38 -13.00 35.64
C LEU A 89 -3.27 -13.80 36.61
N GLU A 90 -3.95 -13.10 37.52
CA GLU A 90 -4.80 -13.71 38.54
C GLU A 90 -6.22 -14.09 38.09
N SER A 91 -6.66 -13.58 36.90
CA SER A 91 -7.99 -13.89 36.39
C SER A 91 -8.01 -15.11 35.48
N GLU A 92 -7.96 -16.32 36.08
CA GLU A 92 -7.74 -17.57 35.34
C GLU A 92 -8.95 -18.17 34.61
N GLU A 93 -10.19 -17.81 34.90
CA GLU A 93 -11.33 -18.58 34.38
C GLU A 93 -12.46 -17.78 33.68
N ARG A 94 -12.45 -16.47 33.74
CA ARG A 94 -13.41 -15.65 32.97
C ARG A 94 -12.71 -14.42 32.44
N LEU A 95 -12.94 -14.10 31.17
CA LEU A 95 -12.63 -12.80 30.62
C LEU A 95 -13.29 -11.75 31.53
N SER A 96 -12.49 -11.09 32.40
CA SER A 96 -13.00 -9.98 33.20
C SER A 96 -13.63 -8.95 32.25
N PRO A 97 -14.74 -8.28 32.62
CA PRO A 97 -15.32 -7.22 31.80
C PRO A 97 -14.31 -6.16 31.35
N ALA A 98 -13.29 -5.88 32.16
CA ALA A 98 -12.17 -5.01 31.80
C ALA A 98 -11.31 -5.56 30.66
N VAL A 99 -11.17 -6.88 30.54
CA VAL A 99 -10.45 -7.54 29.44
C VAL A 99 -11.30 -7.58 28.18
N GLU A 100 -12.61 -7.82 28.30
CA GLU A 100 -13.53 -7.75 27.15
C GLU A 100 -13.54 -6.34 26.55
N GLU A 101 -13.46 -5.30 27.38
CA GLU A 101 -13.40 -3.91 26.93
C GLU A 101 -12.16 -3.61 26.09
N LEU A 102 -11.00 -4.21 26.41
CA LEU A 102 -9.77 -4.05 25.65
C LEU A 102 -9.83 -4.65 24.24
N PHE A 103 -10.77 -5.57 24.01
CA PHE A 103 -10.97 -6.24 22.71
C PHE A 103 -12.25 -5.75 22.00
N ARG A 104 -12.83 -4.64 22.40
CA ARG A 104 -13.91 -4.00 21.64
C ARG A 104 -13.38 -3.54 20.28
N ALA A 105 -14.27 -3.50 19.31
CA ALA A 105 -13.92 -3.12 17.94
C ALA A 105 -13.28 -1.73 17.87
N GLU A 106 -13.77 -0.78 18.66
CA GLU A 106 -13.23 0.58 18.76
C GLU A 106 -11.81 0.58 19.35
N ALA A 107 -11.57 -0.16 20.45
CA ALA A 107 -10.26 -0.29 21.05
C ALA A 107 -9.24 -0.91 20.09
N ILE A 108 -9.63 -1.91 19.30
CA ILE A 108 -8.77 -2.53 18.29
C ILE A 108 -8.45 -1.53 17.17
N LYS A 109 -9.40 -0.70 16.75
CA LYS A 109 -9.16 0.35 15.75
C LYS A 109 -8.14 1.37 16.27
N ASP A 110 -8.28 1.81 17.49
CA ASP A 110 -7.33 2.73 18.13
C ASP A 110 -5.94 2.12 18.25
N ASP A 111 -5.83 0.84 18.58
CA ASP A 111 -4.55 0.14 18.68
C ASP A 111 -3.85 0.05 17.32
N GLN A 112 -4.59 -0.23 16.25
CA GLN A 112 -4.06 -0.22 14.90
C GLN A 112 -3.57 1.19 14.49
N LEU A 113 -4.34 2.23 14.84
CA LEU A 113 -3.95 3.61 14.57
C LEU A 113 -2.68 3.97 15.35
N ARG A 114 -2.59 3.65 16.66
CA ARG A 114 -1.38 3.84 17.48
C ARG A 114 -0.17 3.14 16.87
N MET A 115 -0.34 1.89 16.43
CA MET A 115 0.75 1.13 15.81
C MET A 115 1.17 1.75 14.48
N MET A 116 0.23 2.21 13.65
CA MET A 116 0.51 2.88 12.36
C MET A 116 1.40 4.11 12.58
N PHE A 117 1.03 4.98 13.53
CA PHE A 117 1.82 6.16 13.87
C PHE A 117 3.17 5.81 14.52
N SER A 118 3.21 4.73 15.29
CA SER A 118 4.47 4.23 15.85
C SER A 118 5.42 3.72 14.75
N CYS A 119 4.92 2.99 13.76
CA CYS A 119 5.71 2.57 12.59
C CYS A 119 6.28 3.77 11.81
N CYS A 120 5.58 4.90 11.80
CA CYS A 120 6.02 6.15 11.17
C CYS A 120 6.83 7.04 12.13
N HIS A 121 7.63 6.44 13.02
CA HIS A 121 8.47 7.18 13.96
C HIS A 121 9.51 8.06 13.25
N PRO A 122 9.71 9.34 13.64
CA PRO A 122 10.60 10.29 12.94
C PRO A 122 12.07 9.85 12.84
N ARG A 123 12.55 9.02 13.78
CA ARG A 123 13.92 8.46 13.74
C ARG A 123 14.10 7.38 12.67
N LEU A 124 13.03 6.92 12.02
CA LEU A 124 13.07 5.88 11.00
C LEU A 124 13.07 6.48 9.60
N PRO A 125 13.93 6.02 8.69
CA PRO A 125 13.84 6.41 7.29
C PRO A 125 12.56 5.85 6.65
N GLU A 126 12.03 6.53 5.63
CA GLU A 126 10.76 6.21 4.94
C GLU A 126 10.63 4.71 4.57
N ALA A 127 11.67 4.13 3.98
CA ALA A 127 11.66 2.72 3.60
C ALA A 127 11.57 1.76 4.81
N ALA A 128 11.99 2.17 5.99
CA ALA A 128 11.81 1.38 7.21
C ALA A 128 10.41 1.56 7.79
N GLN A 129 9.83 2.76 7.72
CA GLN A 129 8.46 3.05 8.13
C GLN A 129 7.48 2.19 7.31
N VAL A 130 7.59 2.23 5.98
CA VAL A 130 6.74 1.42 5.08
C VAL A 130 6.97 -0.07 5.32
N GLY A 131 8.23 -0.51 5.45
CA GLY A 131 8.55 -1.91 5.75
C GLY A 131 7.92 -2.42 7.03
N LEU A 132 7.93 -1.60 8.11
CA LEU A 132 7.25 -1.94 9.36
C LEU A 132 5.73 -2.01 9.19
N MET A 133 5.12 -1.07 8.48
CA MET A 133 3.68 -1.11 8.20
C MET A 133 3.28 -2.37 7.45
N LEU A 134 4.01 -2.72 6.40
CA LEU A 134 3.78 -3.94 5.64
C LEU A 134 3.89 -5.19 6.53
N HIS A 135 4.94 -5.26 7.33
CA HIS A 135 5.22 -6.43 8.14
C HIS A 135 4.28 -6.55 9.36
N ILE A 136 4.14 -5.48 10.16
CA ILE A 136 3.39 -5.52 11.43
C ILE A 136 1.89 -5.39 11.20
N LEU A 137 1.43 -4.43 10.37
CA LEU A 137 0.01 -4.13 10.22
C LEU A 137 -0.67 -4.93 9.11
N CYS A 138 0.08 -5.27 8.05
CA CYS A 138 -0.47 -5.96 6.89
C CYS A 138 -0.09 -7.44 6.85
N GLY A 139 0.69 -7.94 7.82
CA GLY A 139 1.05 -9.35 7.97
C GLY A 139 1.94 -9.91 6.86
N PHE A 140 2.77 -9.06 6.24
CA PHE A 140 3.70 -9.48 5.20
C PHE A 140 4.94 -10.16 5.79
N SER A 141 5.34 -11.28 5.19
CA SER A 141 6.62 -11.92 5.48
C SER A 141 7.79 -11.03 5.07
N VAL A 142 8.99 -11.32 5.59
CA VAL A 142 10.23 -10.62 5.20
C VAL A 142 10.49 -10.75 3.70
N ASP A 143 10.18 -11.91 3.09
CA ASP A 143 10.35 -12.16 1.66
C ASP A 143 9.39 -11.31 0.82
N GLU A 144 8.12 -11.20 1.22
CA GLU A 144 7.14 -10.35 0.55
C GLU A 144 7.52 -8.86 0.65
N VAL A 145 8.01 -8.41 1.80
CA VAL A 145 8.52 -7.03 1.96
C VAL A 145 9.77 -6.84 1.10
N ALA A 146 10.66 -7.84 1.00
CA ALA A 146 11.84 -7.77 0.15
C ALA A 146 11.46 -7.66 -1.33
N ALA A 147 10.49 -8.44 -1.78
CA ALA A 147 9.95 -8.36 -3.14
C ALA A 147 9.34 -6.97 -3.42
N ALA A 148 8.55 -6.42 -2.47
CA ALA A 148 7.95 -5.09 -2.58
C ALA A 148 8.98 -3.97 -2.77
N PHE A 149 10.13 -4.06 -2.10
CA PHE A 149 11.21 -3.06 -2.19
C PHE A 149 12.30 -3.39 -3.21
N VAL A 150 12.16 -4.47 -3.98
CA VAL A 150 13.21 -4.97 -4.87
C VAL A 150 14.55 -5.09 -4.12
N SER A 151 14.50 -5.71 -2.95
CA SER A 151 15.61 -5.82 -1.99
C SER A 151 15.88 -7.28 -1.66
N THR A 152 16.99 -7.56 -0.96
CA THR A 152 17.31 -8.92 -0.50
C THR A 152 16.62 -9.21 0.83
N HIS A 153 16.29 -10.49 1.09
CA HIS A 153 15.76 -10.96 2.38
C HIS A 153 16.59 -10.43 3.55
N ALA A 154 17.91 -10.70 3.55
CA ALA A 154 18.81 -10.26 4.62
C ALA A 154 18.86 -8.73 4.79
N GLY A 155 18.73 -7.97 3.69
CA GLY A 155 18.68 -6.51 3.73
C GLY A 155 17.42 -5.99 4.43
N VAL A 156 16.26 -6.60 4.15
CA VAL A 156 14.99 -6.25 4.78
C VAL A 156 14.95 -6.71 6.23
N GLU A 157 15.34 -7.95 6.53
CA GLU A 157 15.42 -8.49 7.88
C GLU A 157 16.23 -7.57 8.81
N LYS A 158 17.44 -7.18 8.36
CA LYS A 158 18.29 -6.24 9.11
C LYS A 158 17.63 -4.87 9.29
N ARG A 159 16.90 -4.38 8.28
CA ARG A 159 16.17 -3.10 8.33
C ARG A 159 15.03 -3.18 9.35
N LEU A 160 14.20 -4.22 9.29
CA LEU A 160 13.09 -4.45 10.22
C LEU A 160 13.57 -4.63 11.66
N THR A 161 14.62 -5.43 11.88
CA THR A 161 15.22 -5.62 13.21
C THR A 161 15.70 -4.30 13.82
N ARG A 162 16.39 -3.46 13.04
CA ARG A 162 16.82 -2.13 13.51
C ARG A 162 15.64 -1.22 13.79
N ALA A 163 14.62 -1.25 12.94
CA ALA A 163 13.43 -0.44 13.11
C ALA A 163 12.61 -0.85 14.33
N LYS A 164 12.43 -2.16 14.57
CA LYS A 164 11.80 -2.70 15.80
C LYS A 164 12.57 -2.27 17.06
N LYS A 165 13.91 -2.27 16.98
CA LYS A 165 14.74 -1.77 18.10
C LYS A 165 14.49 -0.29 18.39
N VAL A 166 14.37 0.55 17.38
CA VAL A 166 14.02 1.97 17.56
C VAL A 166 12.66 2.13 18.22
N LEU A 167 11.68 1.31 17.84
CA LEU A 167 10.34 1.31 18.48
C LEU A 167 10.45 0.87 19.95
N ALA A 168 11.16 -0.21 20.25
CA ALA A 168 11.34 -0.68 21.62
C ALA A 168 12.04 0.38 22.51
N GLU A 169 13.05 1.07 21.99
CA GLU A 169 13.74 2.17 22.67
C GLU A 169 12.85 3.39 22.93
N SER A 170 11.72 3.54 22.21
CA SER A 170 10.77 4.60 22.47
C SER A 170 10.01 4.44 23.79
N GLY A 171 9.99 3.23 24.34
CA GLY A 171 9.41 2.87 25.63
C GLY A 171 7.88 2.84 25.67
N ARG A 172 7.21 3.38 24.64
CA ARG A 172 5.75 3.40 24.53
C ARG A 172 5.28 3.52 23.08
N LEU A 173 4.08 3.03 22.81
CA LEU A 173 3.38 3.29 21.57
C LEU A 173 2.98 4.77 21.48
N PHE A 174 2.74 5.22 20.25
CA PHE A 174 2.24 6.54 19.96
C PHE A 174 0.94 6.84 20.72
N GLU A 175 0.87 8.02 21.35
CA GLU A 175 -0.35 8.46 22.05
C GLU A 175 -1.23 9.30 21.11
N ILE A 176 -2.39 8.78 20.75
CA ILE A 176 -3.33 9.44 19.82
C ILE A 176 -3.83 10.79 20.38
N ALA A 177 -3.86 10.96 21.71
CA ALA A 177 -4.32 12.17 22.35
C ALA A 177 -3.39 13.39 22.16
N ASP A 178 -2.13 13.18 21.74
CA ASP A 178 -1.20 14.27 21.42
C ASP A 178 -1.47 14.78 19.99
N ALA A 179 -2.34 15.80 19.88
CA ALA A 179 -2.72 16.37 18.59
C ALA A 179 -1.54 16.99 17.82
N ALA A 180 -0.53 17.55 18.50
CA ALA A 180 0.62 18.16 17.86
C ALA A 180 1.54 17.10 17.24
N ASP A 181 1.85 16.03 17.99
CA ASP A 181 2.65 14.91 17.49
C ASP A 181 1.89 14.16 16.39
N PHE A 182 0.55 14.00 16.53
CA PHE A 182 -0.30 13.44 15.49
C PHE A 182 -0.18 14.19 14.17
N ALA A 183 -0.36 15.52 14.18
CA ALA A 183 -0.25 16.36 13.00
C ALA A 183 1.16 16.31 12.37
N THR A 184 2.19 16.22 13.18
CA THR A 184 3.59 16.13 12.74
C THR A 184 3.88 14.81 12.01
N ARG A 185 3.32 13.68 12.46
CA ARG A 185 3.55 12.35 11.88
C ARG A 185 2.60 12.00 10.74
N LEU A 186 1.45 12.65 10.66
CA LEU A 186 0.42 12.34 9.67
C LEU A 186 0.93 12.33 8.21
N PRO A 187 1.79 13.27 7.76
CA PRO A 187 2.36 13.22 6.42
C PRO A 187 3.19 11.95 6.14
N ALA A 188 3.93 11.44 7.13
CA ALA A 188 4.68 10.20 6.99
C ALA A 188 3.73 8.99 6.90
N VAL A 189 2.64 8.99 7.65
CA VAL A 189 1.58 7.97 7.56
C VAL A 189 0.92 7.99 6.17
N HIS A 190 0.55 9.17 5.66
CA HIS A 190 0.02 9.30 4.29
C HIS A 190 1.00 8.74 3.26
N ARG A 191 2.27 9.07 3.39
CA ARG A 191 3.30 8.59 2.48
C ARG A 191 3.44 7.06 2.52
N ALA A 192 3.41 6.47 3.71
CA ALA A 192 3.49 5.03 3.88
C ALA A 192 2.28 4.31 3.28
N LEU A 193 1.07 4.83 3.49
CA LEU A 193 -0.16 4.29 2.89
C LEU A 193 -0.18 4.43 1.37
N TYR A 194 0.28 5.58 0.83
CA TYR A 194 0.44 5.78 -0.60
C TYR A 194 1.39 4.75 -1.23
N LEU A 195 2.54 4.49 -0.60
CA LEU A 195 3.52 3.51 -1.09
C LEU A 195 2.99 2.07 -0.98
N LEU A 196 2.26 1.75 0.09
CA LEU A 196 1.58 0.47 0.24
C LEU A 196 0.57 0.25 -0.91
N PHE A 197 -0.25 1.25 -1.20
CA PHE A 197 -1.21 1.18 -2.30
C PHE A 197 -0.52 1.01 -3.65
N ASN A 198 0.52 1.79 -3.92
CA ASN A 198 1.27 1.72 -5.18
C ASN A 198 1.94 0.37 -5.38
N GLU A 199 2.45 -0.27 -4.32
CA GLU A 199 2.98 -1.63 -4.40
C GLU A 199 1.90 -2.64 -4.80
N GLY A 200 0.66 -2.46 -4.33
CA GLY A 200 -0.47 -3.27 -4.77
C GLY A 200 -0.90 -3.00 -6.21
N TYR A 201 -0.82 -1.76 -6.65
CA TYR A 201 -1.34 -1.33 -7.94
C TYR A 201 -0.33 -1.47 -9.10
N HIS A 202 0.96 -1.31 -8.82
CA HIS A 202 2.09 -1.38 -9.77
C HIS A 202 3.28 -2.17 -9.21
N GLY A 203 3.01 -3.24 -8.47
CA GLY A 203 4.03 -3.97 -7.73
C GLY A 203 5.21 -4.42 -8.57
N ALA A 204 6.38 -4.43 -7.94
CA ALA A 204 7.62 -4.96 -8.49
C ALA A 204 7.80 -6.46 -8.16
N SER A 205 6.80 -7.11 -7.55
CA SER A 205 6.85 -8.54 -7.20
C SER A 205 7.09 -9.40 -8.44
N PRO A 206 8.02 -10.37 -8.39
CA PRO A 206 8.25 -11.30 -9.49
C PRO A 206 7.03 -12.12 -9.90
N GLU A 207 6.09 -12.34 -8.98
CA GLU A 207 4.92 -13.20 -9.16
C GLU A 207 3.76 -12.46 -9.84
N SER A 208 3.51 -11.22 -9.44
CA SER A 208 2.40 -10.43 -9.96
C SER A 208 2.67 -8.93 -9.91
N ALA A 209 2.34 -8.23 -11.00
CA ALA A 209 2.36 -6.77 -11.06
C ALA A 209 1.16 -6.11 -10.38
N VAL A 210 0.09 -6.86 -10.07
CA VAL A 210 -1.14 -6.35 -9.46
C VAL A 210 -1.49 -7.21 -8.24
N ARG A 211 -1.47 -6.59 -7.07
CA ARG A 211 -1.75 -7.23 -5.78
C ARG A 211 -2.94 -6.53 -5.12
N VAL A 212 -4.14 -6.98 -5.47
CA VAL A 212 -5.41 -6.36 -5.06
C VAL A 212 -5.57 -6.30 -3.54
N GLU A 213 -5.04 -7.31 -2.84
CA GLU A 213 -5.06 -7.38 -1.37
C GLU A 213 -4.33 -6.21 -0.70
N LEU A 214 -3.20 -5.76 -1.28
CA LEU A 214 -2.46 -4.58 -0.79
C LEU A 214 -3.26 -3.30 -0.99
N CYS A 215 -3.89 -3.14 -2.15
CA CYS A 215 -4.74 -1.99 -2.41
C CYS A 215 -5.92 -1.92 -1.42
N ARG A 216 -6.56 -3.07 -1.14
CA ARG A 216 -7.65 -3.15 -0.16
C ARG A 216 -7.18 -2.82 1.25
N GLU A 217 -6.01 -3.32 1.64
CA GLU A 217 -5.45 -3.05 2.97
C GLU A 217 -5.06 -1.57 3.13
N ALA A 218 -4.46 -0.96 2.11
CA ALA A 218 -4.17 0.47 2.11
C ALA A 218 -5.44 1.31 2.26
N LEU A 219 -6.51 0.97 1.54
CA LEU A 219 -7.82 1.62 1.67
C LEU A 219 -8.39 1.45 3.07
N ARG A 220 -8.34 0.23 3.63
CA ARG A 220 -8.81 -0.07 4.97
C ARG A 220 -8.07 0.74 6.05
N LEU A 221 -6.73 0.79 5.96
CA LEU A 221 -5.92 1.56 6.90
C LEU A 221 -6.13 3.07 6.75
N THR A 222 -6.34 3.56 5.52
CA THR A 222 -6.68 4.96 5.27
C THR A 222 -8.05 5.32 5.86
N ALA A 223 -9.01 4.38 5.84
CA ALA A 223 -10.32 4.58 6.46
C ALA A 223 -10.22 4.82 7.97
N LEU A 224 -9.31 4.14 8.69
CA LEU A 224 -9.07 4.39 10.11
C LEU A 224 -8.66 5.85 10.39
N LEU A 225 -7.93 6.48 9.45
CA LEU A 225 -7.52 7.89 9.61
C LEU A 225 -8.73 8.83 9.55
N PHE A 226 -9.61 8.70 8.56
CA PHE A 226 -10.73 9.65 8.46
C PHE A 226 -11.90 9.31 9.38
N GLU A 227 -11.94 8.14 10.00
CA GLU A 227 -12.82 7.86 11.14
C GLU A 227 -12.37 8.58 12.43
N HIS A 228 -11.08 8.92 12.54
CA HIS A 228 -10.54 9.65 13.68
C HIS A 228 -10.53 11.16 13.42
N PRO A 229 -11.02 12.01 14.38
CA PRO A 229 -11.15 13.45 14.18
C PRO A 229 -9.87 14.16 13.74
N LEU A 230 -8.72 13.81 14.32
CA LEU A 230 -7.41 14.39 13.96
C LEU A 230 -6.88 13.90 12.61
N GLY A 231 -7.33 12.73 12.15
CA GLY A 231 -6.94 12.14 10.87
C GLY A 231 -7.84 12.55 9.70
N SER A 232 -9.01 13.10 10.00
CA SER A 232 -10.03 13.56 9.04
C SER A 232 -9.62 14.89 8.39
N THR A 233 -8.52 14.87 7.61
CA THR A 233 -7.94 16.06 6.98
C THR A 233 -8.19 16.09 5.47
N PRO A 234 -8.13 17.28 4.81
CA PRO A 234 -8.21 17.37 3.36
C PRO A 234 -7.21 16.45 2.63
N ALA A 235 -5.97 16.37 3.11
CA ALA A 235 -4.95 15.49 2.54
C ALA A 235 -5.30 14.00 2.68
N THR A 236 -5.90 13.59 3.81
CA THR A 236 -6.38 12.20 3.99
C THR A 236 -7.51 11.87 3.01
N TYR A 237 -8.45 12.80 2.81
CA TYR A 237 -9.53 12.61 1.83
C TYR A 237 -8.99 12.55 0.40
N ALA A 238 -8.01 13.40 0.06
CA ALA A 238 -7.38 13.38 -1.25
C ALA A 238 -6.64 12.05 -1.52
N LEU A 239 -5.91 11.55 -0.53
CA LEU A 239 -5.24 10.25 -0.62
C LEU A 239 -6.25 9.10 -0.78
N ALA A 240 -7.33 9.10 0.00
CA ALA A 240 -8.38 8.09 -0.11
C ALA A 240 -9.10 8.17 -1.46
N ALA A 241 -9.37 9.38 -1.96
CA ALA A 241 -9.96 9.61 -3.29
C ALA A 241 -9.08 9.02 -4.40
N LEU A 242 -7.78 9.30 -4.36
CA LEU A 242 -6.80 8.75 -5.29
C LEU A 242 -6.82 7.22 -5.29
N MET A 243 -6.78 6.62 -4.11
CA MET A 243 -6.83 5.16 -3.95
C MET A 243 -8.13 4.56 -4.48
N CYS A 244 -9.29 5.15 -4.19
CA CYS A 244 -10.59 4.68 -4.70
C CYS A 244 -10.65 4.75 -6.22
N LEU A 245 -10.25 5.88 -6.83
CA LEU A 245 -10.27 6.07 -8.28
C LEU A 245 -9.32 5.11 -9.02
N HIS A 246 -8.17 4.80 -8.42
CA HIS A 246 -7.28 3.77 -8.97
C HIS A 246 -7.80 2.36 -8.72
N ALA A 247 -8.30 2.05 -7.52
CA ALA A 247 -8.84 0.74 -7.19
C ALA A 247 -10.07 0.39 -8.04
N ALA A 248 -10.89 1.39 -8.42
CA ALA A 248 -12.00 1.20 -9.33
C ALA A 248 -11.60 0.55 -10.65
N ARG A 249 -10.36 0.74 -11.09
CA ARG A 249 -9.83 0.21 -12.35
C ARG A 249 -9.24 -1.20 -12.23
N LEU A 250 -9.07 -1.74 -11.01
CA LEU A 250 -8.46 -3.06 -10.79
C LEU A 250 -9.12 -4.18 -11.60
N PRO A 251 -10.47 -4.26 -11.76
CA PRO A 251 -11.11 -5.30 -12.57
C PRO A 251 -10.73 -5.25 -14.05
N ALA A 252 -10.28 -4.09 -14.57
CA ALA A 252 -9.85 -3.89 -15.96
C ALA A 252 -8.32 -3.84 -16.13
N ARG A 253 -7.54 -3.97 -15.03
CA ARG A 253 -6.07 -3.96 -15.09
C ARG A 253 -5.50 -5.21 -15.76
N LEU A 254 -6.26 -6.28 -15.73
CA LEU A 254 -5.94 -7.51 -16.43
C LEU A 254 -7.02 -7.79 -17.47
N ASP A 255 -6.60 -8.21 -18.66
CA ASP A 255 -7.50 -8.69 -19.71
C ASP A 255 -8.07 -10.09 -19.36
N ALA A 256 -8.86 -10.67 -20.27
CA ALA A 256 -9.45 -12.00 -20.06
C ALA A 256 -8.41 -13.14 -20.04
N ALA A 257 -7.21 -12.90 -20.58
CA ALA A 257 -6.11 -13.86 -20.58
C ALA A 257 -5.15 -13.64 -19.38
N GLY A 258 -5.41 -12.66 -18.53
CA GLY A 258 -4.57 -12.33 -17.36
C GLY A 258 -3.37 -11.43 -17.69
N HIS A 259 -3.31 -10.82 -18.88
CA HIS A 259 -2.23 -9.91 -19.25
C HIS A 259 -2.52 -8.49 -18.76
N LEU A 260 -1.44 -7.73 -18.50
CA LEU A 260 -1.55 -6.33 -18.11
C LEU A 260 -2.19 -5.49 -19.22
N SER A 261 -3.20 -4.70 -18.86
CA SER A 261 -3.86 -3.75 -19.73
C SER A 261 -3.49 -2.32 -19.35
N VAL A 262 -2.92 -1.56 -20.29
CA VAL A 262 -2.67 -0.12 -20.08
C VAL A 262 -3.98 0.65 -20.11
N LEU A 263 -3.97 1.86 -19.55
CA LEU A 263 -5.18 2.68 -19.40
C LEU A 263 -5.96 2.90 -20.71
N ALA A 264 -5.24 3.02 -21.84
CA ALA A 264 -5.84 3.21 -23.15
C ALA A 264 -6.64 1.97 -23.63
N ASP A 265 -6.20 0.78 -23.24
CA ASP A 265 -6.75 -0.50 -23.68
C ASP A 265 -7.76 -1.08 -22.66
N GLN A 266 -7.95 -0.42 -21.50
CA GLN A 266 -8.87 -0.90 -20.47
C GLN A 266 -10.32 -0.76 -20.89
N ASP A 267 -11.09 -1.82 -20.70
CA ASP A 267 -12.54 -1.77 -20.79
C ASP A 267 -13.12 -1.03 -19.57
N ARG A 268 -13.52 0.22 -19.79
CA ARG A 268 -14.05 1.10 -18.72
C ARG A 268 -15.39 0.63 -18.17
N SER A 269 -16.14 -0.21 -18.88
CA SER A 269 -17.38 -0.80 -18.39
C SER A 269 -17.15 -1.75 -17.19
N ARG A 270 -15.92 -2.25 -17.05
CA ARG A 270 -15.49 -3.12 -15.94
C ARG A 270 -15.01 -2.33 -14.71
N TRP A 271 -14.91 -1.01 -14.80
CA TRP A 271 -14.52 -0.18 -13.67
C TRP A 271 -15.62 -0.19 -12.61
N ASP A 272 -15.22 -0.27 -11.34
CA ASP A 272 -16.15 -0.31 -10.21
C ASP A 272 -16.83 1.06 -10.03
N PRO A 273 -18.15 1.17 -10.30
CA PRO A 273 -18.86 2.45 -10.23
C PRO A 273 -19.03 2.96 -8.79
N GLN A 274 -19.02 2.07 -7.80
CA GLN A 274 -19.14 2.46 -6.39
C GLN A 274 -17.84 3.10 -5.91
N LEU A 275 -16.69 2.52 -6.24
CA LEU A 275 -15.38 3.11 -5.94
C LEU A 275 -15.15 4.41 -6.71
N MET A 276 -15.64 4.54 -7.95
CA MET A 276 -15.59 5.79 -8.69
C MET A 276 -16.40 6.90 -7.99
N ALA A 277 -17.64 6.62 -7.61
CA ALA A 277 -18.50 7.57 -6.91
C ALA A 277 -17.93 7.96 -5.54
N GLU A 278 -17.42 7.00 -4.78
CA GLU A 278 -16.78 7.27 -3.49
C GLU A 278 -15.51 8.10 -3.66
N GLY A 279 -14.66 7.79 -4.66
CA GLY A 279 -13.48 8.57 -4.98
C GLY A 279 -13.80 10.02 -5.32
N GLN A 280 -14.85 10.25 -6.13
CA GLN A 280 -15.32 11.60 -6.46
C GLN A 280 -15.81 12.35 -5.21
N ARG A 281 -16.64 11.71 -4.38
CA ARG A 281 -17.15 12.30 -3.12
C ARG A 281 -16.02 12.67 -2.15
N LEU A 282 -15.00 11.83 -2.03
CA LEU A 282 -13.82 12.09 -1.20
C LEU A 282 -12.96 13.23 -1.76
N LEU A 283 -12.82 13.30 -3.09
CA LEU A 283 -12.11 14.40 -3.75
C LEU A 283 -12.80 15.74 -3.50
N GLU A 284 -14.13 15.80 -3.59
CA GLU A 284 -14.91 16.99 -3.25
C GLU A 284 -14.69 17.41 -1.79
N ARG A 285 -14.72 16.45 -0.86
CA ARG A 285 -14.42 16.73 0.56
C ARG A 285 -13.00 17.23 0.79
N SER A 286 -12.05 16.79 -0.02
CA SER A 286 -10.65 17.22 0.08
C SER A 286 -10.43 18.68 -0.33
N ALA A 287 -11.36 19.29 -1.07
CA ALA A 287 -11.26 20.67 -1.51
C ALA A 287 -11.45 21.70 -0.38
N ALA A 288 -11.84 21.25 0.84
CA ALA A 288 -12.02 22.10 2.00
C ALA A 288 -10.65 22.39 2.65
N GLY A 289 -10.09 23.58 2.45
CA GLY A 289 -8.87 24.00 3.14
C GLY A 289 -7.81 24.63 2.22
N PRO A 290 -6.80 25.28 2.80
CA PRO A 290 -5.82 26.04 2.04
C PRO A 290 -4.64 25.20 1.51
N GLN A 291 -4.47 23.96 1.99
CA GLN A 291 -3.31 23.14 1.65
C GLN A 291 -3.60 22.25 0.45
N LEU A 292 -2.81 22.42 -0.61
CA LEU A 292 -2.77 21.55 -1.76
C LEU A 292 -1.57 20.60 -1.65
N THR A 293 -1.81 19.29 -1.65
CA THR A 293 -0.77 18.27 -1.64
C THR A 293 -0.72 17.54 -2.99
N GLU A 294 0.36 16.75 -3.21
CA GLU A 294 0.45 15.87 -4.38
C GLU A 294 -0.77 14.95 -4.53
N TYR A 295 -1.34 14.47 -3.42
CA TYR A 295 -2.50 13.58 -3.44
C TYR A 295 -3.75 14.22 -4.05
N HIS A 296 -3.97 15.51 -3.80
CA HIS A 296 -5.08 16.26 -4.40
C HIS A 296 -4.95 16.31 -5.93
N VAL A 297 -3.74 16.60 -6.40
CA VAL A 297 -3.49 16.75 -7.84
C VAL A 297 -3.52 15.39 -8.53
N GLU A 298 -2.90 14.38 -7.95
CA GLU A 298 -2.94 13.01 -8.49
C GLU A 298 -4.38 12.45 -8.51
N ALA A 299 -5.18 12.71 -7.45
CA ALA A 299 -6.60 12.34 -7.42
C ALA A 299 -7.42 13.08 -8.47
N ALA A 300 -7.15 14.37 -8.68
CA ALA A 300 -7.79 15.15 -9.75
C ALA A 300 -7.47 14.59 -11.14
N ILE A 301 -6.20 14.22 -11.40
CA ILE A 301 -5.81 13.54 -12.65
C ILE A 301 -6.59 12.23 -12.82
N ALA A 302 -6.65 11.41 -11.77
CA ALA A 302 -7.39 10.15 -11.79
C ALA A 302 -8.90 10.38 -12.04
N ALA A 303 -9.48 11.45 -11.46
CA ALA A 303 -10.89 11.82 -11.66
C ALA A 303 -11.16 12.27 -13.12
N VAL A 304 -10.25 13.02 -13.74
CA VAL A 304 -10.37 13.38 -15.18
C VAL A 304 -10.39 12.12 -16.05
N HIS A 305 -9.54 11.15 -15.76
CA HIS A 305 -9.59 9.86 -16.46
C HIS A 305 -10.89 9.09 -16.21
N ALA A 306 -11.40 9.12 -14.97
CA ALA A 306 -12.60 8.41 -14.57
C ALA A 306 -13.89 9.02 -15.15
N SER A 307 -13.92 10.33 -15.40
CA SER A 307 -15.08 11.05 -15.97
C SER A 307 -15.27 10.81 -17.47
N ALA A 308 -14.23 10.41 -18.19
CA ALA A 308 -14.30 10.15 -19.62
C ALA A 308 -14.84 8.73 -19.89
N SER A 309 -15.85 8.59 -20.74
CA SER A 309 -16.41 7.30 -21.16
C SER A 309 -15.45 6.50 -22.05
N ARG A 310 -14.62 7.19 -22.81
CA ARG A 310 -13.61 6.64 -23.74
C ARG A 310 -12.29 7.40 -23.59
N VAL A 311 -11.21 6.80 -24.04
CA VAL A 311 -9.89 7.44 -24.00
C VAL A 311 -9.87 8.74 -24.82
N ASP A 312 -10.54 8.73 -25.96
CA ASP A 312 -10.61 9.88 -26.86
C ASP A 312 -11.37 11.07 -26.25
N ASP A 313 -12.29 10.80 -25.29
CA ASP A 313 -13.06 11.82 -24.58
C ASP A 313 -12.28 12.42 -23.38
N THR A 314 -11.07 11.92 -23.11
CA THR A 314 -10.26 12.38 -21.98
C THR A 314 -9.77 13.80 -22.17
N ASN A 315 -10.01 14.68 -21.18
CA ASN A 315 -9.54 16.06 -21.21
C ASN A 315 -8.03 16.15 -20.93
N TRP A 316 -7.24 15.87 -21.97
CA TRP A 316 -5.78 15.90 -21.88
C TRP A 316 -5.22 17.28 -21.57
N ALA A 317 -5.89 18.37 -21.99
CA ALA A 317 -5.46 19.74 -21.66
C ALA A 317 -5.53 19.98 -20.14
N GLN A 318 -6.60 19.52 -19.49
CA GLN A 318 -6.74 19.59 -18.03
C GLN A 318 -5.69 18.72 -17.33
N ILE A 319 -5.43 17.52 -17.84
CA ILE A 319 -4.41 16.61 -17.28
C ILE A 319 -3.02 17.25 -17.35
N VAL A 320 -2.65 17.88 -18.47
CA VAL A 320 -1.35 18.58 -18.58
C VAL A 320 -1.25 19.71 -17.55
N SER A 321 -2.31 20.53 -17.41
CA SER A 321 -2.35 21.61 -16.42
C SER A 321 -2.20 21.09 -14.98
N LEU A 322 -2.82 19.96 -14.67
CA LEU A 322 -2.66 19.29 -13.36
C LEU A 322 -1.23 18.78 -13.16
N TYR A 323 -0.60 18.20 -14.19
CA TYR A 323 0.82 17.82 -14.11
C TYR A 323 1.74 19.04 -13.96
N ASP A 324 1.44 20.17 -14.60
CA ASP A 324 2.18 21.43 -14.36
C ASP A 324 2.12 21.83 -12.89
N THR A 325 0.94 21.74 -12.27
CA THR A 325 0.76 21.97 -10.84
C THR A 325 1.54 20.94 -9.99
N LEU A 326 1.47 19.66 -10.34
CA LEU A 326 2.18 18.61 -9.63
C LEU A 326 3.70 18.80 -9.68
N MET A 327 4.23 19.27 -10.81
CA MET A 327 5.65 19.60 -10.96
C MET A 327 6.11 20.74 -10.04
N THR A 328 5.21 21.67 -9.65
CA THR A 328 5.54 22.72 -8.66
C THR A 328 5.56 22.18 -7.23
N ILE A 329 4.70 21.21 -6.91
CA ILE A 329 4.58 20.64 -5.55
C ILE A 329 5.65 19.55 -5.33
N ARG A 330 5.83 18.67 -6.32
CA ARG A 330 6.71 17.51 -6.23
C ARG A 330 7.44 17.25 -7.55
N PRO A 331 8.45 18.04 -7.87
CA PRO A 331 9.24 17.83 -9.08
C PRO A 331 9.95 16.47 -9.03
N SER A 332 9.75 15.65 -10.06
CA SER A 332 10.48 14.40 -10.22
C SER A 332 10.54 14.00 -11.70
N PRO A 333 11.59 13.27 -12.13
CA PRO A 333 11.68 12.78 -13.51
C PRO A 333 10.48 11.90 -13.92
N VAL A 334 9.90 11.14 -13.00
CA VAL A 334 8.72 10.30 -13.27
C VAL A 334 7.47 11.15 -13.50
N VAL A 335 7.26 12.21 -12.72
CA VAL A 335 6.15 13.16 -12.94
C VAL A 335 6.33 13.88 -14.28
N ALA A 336 7.56 14.29 -14.62
CA ALA A 336 7.88 14.91 -15.90
C ALA A 336 7.62 13.96 -17.08
N LEU A 337 7.96 12.67 -16.94
CA LEU A 337 7.66 11.64 -17.94
C LEU A 337 6.13 11.49 -18.16
N ASN A 338 5.37 11.39 -17.08
CA ASN A 338 3.90 11.26 -17.16
C ASN A 338 3.26 12.52 -17.78
N ARG A 339 3.79 13.70 -17.45
CA ARG A 339 3.41 14.97 -18.11
C ARG A 339 3.67 14.91 -19.60
N ALA A 340 4.85 14.49 -20.03
CA ALA A 340 5.22 14.39 -21.44
C ALA A 340 4.32 13.39 -22.21
N ILE A 341 3.94 12.28 -21.58
CA ILE A 341 2.96 11.34 -22.13
C ILE A 341 1.60 12.03 -22.31
N ALA A 342 1.13 12.82 -21.34
CA ALA A 342 -0.11 13.57 -21.46
C ALA A 342 -0.04 14.65 -22.57
N VAL A 343 1.09 15.33 -22.70
CA VAL A 343 1.35 16.26 -23.84
C VAL A 343 1.31 15.51 -25.16
N ALA A 344 1.89 14.32 -25.25
CA ALA A 344 1.83 13.49 -26.46
C ALA A 344 0.40 13.06 -26.85
N GLN A 345 -0.47 12.89 -25.88
CA GLN A 345 -1.90 12.61 -26.14
C GLN A 345 -2.63 13.86 -26.64
N ARG A 346 -2.29 15.05 -26.15
CA ARG A 346 -2.89 16.31 -26.54
C ARG A 346 -2.38 16.84 -27.88
N ASP A 347 -1.04 16.83 -28.07
CA ASP A 347 -0.35 17.58 -29.11
C ASP A 347 0.36 16.68 -30.16
N GLY A 348 0.31 15.37 -29.95
CA GLY A 348 0.95 14.40 -30.83
C GLY A 348 2.30 13.85 -30.32
N PRO A 349 2.74 12.71 -30.91
CA PRO A 349 3.90 11.97 -30.41
C PRO A 349 5.23 12.74 -30.57
N GLU A 350 5.37 13.61 -31.59
CA GLU A 350 6.55 14.46 -31.79
C GLU A 350 6.77 15.36 -30.57
N ARG A 351 5.71 16.06 -30.16
CA ARG A 351 5.78 16.96 -29.01
C ARG A 351 6.07 16.21 -27.71
N GLY A 352 5.49 15.03 -27.54
CA GLY A 352 5.80 14.16 -26.39
C GLY A 352 7.26 13.76 -26.31
N LEU A 353 7.88 13.39 -27.44
CA LEU A 353 9.31 13.04 -27.48
C LEU A 353 10.21 14.23 -27.19
N GLU A 354 9.87 15.45 -27.65
CA GLU A 354 10.57 16.67 -27.30
C GLU A 354 10.53 16.93 -25.79
N GLU A 355 9.36 16.80 -25.17
CA GLU A 355 9.18 16.96 -23.73
C GLU A 355 9.97 15.89 -22.94
N ILE A 356 9.99 14.63 -23.40
CA ILE A 356 10.80 13.58 -22.78
C ILE A 356 12.30 13.89 -22.88
N GLY A 357 12.74 14.37 -24.05
CA GLY A 357 14.15 14.78 -24.26
C GLY A 357 14.59 15.97 -23.40
N ALA A 358 13.65 16.81 -22.97
CA ALA A 358 13.91 17.98 -22.14
C ALA A 358 13.86 17.66 -20.62
N ILE A 359 13.58 16.41 -20.21
CA ILE A 359 13.53 16.03 -18.78
C ILE A 359 14.90 16.21 -18.14
N ALA A 360 14.98 17.09 -17.13
CA ALA A 360 16.13 17.20 -16.29
C ALA A 360 16.37 15.86 -15.54
N ASP A 361 17.62 15.48 -15.34
CA ASP A 361 17.99 14.21 -14.68
C ASP A 361 17.40 12.94 -15.34
N SER A 362 17.16 12.96 -16.66
CA SER A 362 16.62 11.81 -17.42
C SER A 362 17.46 10.52 -17.24
N HIS A 363 18.75 10.64 -16.89
CA HIS A 363 19.62 9.48 -16.56
C HIS A 363 19.05 8.64 -15.40
N ARG A 364 18.27 9.23 -14.49
CA ARG A 364 17.58 8.51 -13.40
C ARG A 364 16.42 7.64 -13.90
N LEU A 365 15.94 7.88 -15.12
CA LEU A 365 14.92 7.06 -15.78
C LEU A 365 15.51 5.91 -16.60
N ALA A 366 16.83 5.88 -16.80
CA ALA A 366 17.48 4.88 -17.64
C ALA A 366 17.23 3.42 -17.20
N THR A 367 17.02 3.19 -15.90
CA THR A 367 16.69 1.86 -15.34
C THR A 367 15.19 1.67 -15.11
N TYR A 368 14.35 2.61 -15.55
CA TYR A 368 12.90 2.54 -15.38
C TYR A 368 12.24 1.98 -16.65
N PRO A 369 11.66 0.76 -16.63
CA PRO A 369 11.17 0.11 -17.85
C PRO A 369 10.10 0.92 -18.58
N PHE A 370 9.24 1.66 -17.84
CA PHE A 370 8.17 2.46 -18.44
C PHE A 370 8.67 3.71 -19.17
N TYR A 371 9.88 4.19 -18.89
CA TYR A 371 10.53 5.24 -19.69
C TYR A 371 10.80 4.77 -21.11
N HIS A 372 11.40 3.62 -21.25
CA HIS A 372 11.69 3.02 -22.56
C HIS A 372 10.40 2.58 -23.26
N ALA A 373 9.41 2.06 -22.53
CA ALA A 373 8.11 1.71 -23.10
C ALA A 373 7.38 2.94 -23.66
N ALA A 374 7.43 4.09 -22.96
CA ALA A 374 6.84 5.34 -23.44
C ALA A 374 7.52 5.84 -24.73
N LEU A 375 8.86 5.81 -24.78
CA LEU A 375 9.60 6.14 -26.00
C LEU A 375 9.21 5.22 -27.16
N GLY A 376 9.16 3.90 -26.89
CA GLY A 376 8.75 2.91 -27.90
C GLY A 376 7.35 3.16 -28.44
N GLU A 377 6.39 3.45 -27.59
CA GLU A 377 5.01 3.76 -27.99
C GLU A 377 4.91 5.03 -28.84
N LEU A 378 5.64 6.08 -28.45
CA LEU A 378 5.63 7.34 -29.20
C LEU A 378 6.31 7.21 -30.57
N GLU A 379 7.43 6.47 -30.68
CA GLU A 379 8.08 6.18 -31.95
C GLU A 379 7.20 5.30 -32.85
N LEU A 380 6.46 4.36 -32.26
CA LEU A 380 5.49 3.54 -33.00
C LEU A 380 4.37 4.40 -33.61
N ARG A 381 3.80 5.33 -32.83
CA ARG A 381 2.77 6.27 -33.29
C ARG A 381 3.27 7.21 -34.41
N ARG A 382 4.58 7.43 -34.51
CA ARG A 382 5.24 8.16 -35.61
C ARG A 382 5.55 7.26 -36.81
N GLY A 383 5.22 5.98 -36.76
CA GLY A 383 5.55 5.02 -37.81
C GLY A 383 7.00 4.57 -37.85
N ARG A 384 7.81 4.88 -36.82
CA ARG A 384 9.23 4.51 -36.74
C ARG A 384 9.41 3.16 -36.04
N SER A 385 8.96 2.08 -36.69
CA SER A 385 8.89 0.75 -36.08
C SER A 385 10.23 0.21 -35.59
N GLU A 386 11.37 0.52 -36.25
CA GLU A 386 12.68 0.02 -35.79
C GLU A 386 13.13 0.72 -34.51
N ALA A 387 12.99 2.06 -34.42
CA ALA A 387 13.29 2.80 -33.21
C ALA A 387 12.38 2.36 -32.04
N ALA A 388 11.08 2.16 -32.31
CA ALA A 388 10.15 1.62 -31.32
C ALA A 388 10.59 0.26 -30.78
N ARG A 389 11.06 -0.64 -31.67
CA ARG A 389 11.54 -1.98 -31.30
C ARG A 389 12.80 -1.95 -30.44
N GLU A 390 13.72 -1.02 -30.70
CA GLU A 390 14.91 -0.83 -29.86
C GLU A 390 14.51 -0.41 -28.44
N HIS A 391 13.59 0.55 -28.32
CA HIS A 391 13.09 1.00 -27.03
C HIS A 391 12.34 -0.10 -26.28
N PHE A 392 11.44 -0.84 -26.93
CA PHE A 392 10.75 -1.97 -26.26
C PHE A 392 11.72 -3.08 -25.84
N ARG A 393 12.79 -3.34 -26.60
CA ARG A 393 13.85 -4.30 -26.21
C ARG A 393 14.59 -3.80 -24.97
N ALA A 394 14.89 -2.51 -24.89
CA ALA A 394 15.49 -1.93 -23.69
C ALA A 394 14.56 -2.05 -22.47
N ALA A 395 13.26 -1.74 -22.65
CA ALA A 395 12.25 -1.93 -21.61
C ALA A 395 12.15 -3.38 -21.14
N LEU A 396 12.17 -4.35 -22.08
CA LEU A 396 12.11 -5.78 -21.78
C LEU A 396 13.29 -6.26 -20.95
N GLY A 397 14.50 -5.72 -21.21
CA GLY A 397 15.69 -5.99 -20.41
C GLY A 397 15.61 -5.50 -18.97
N LEU A 398 14.69 -4.57 -18.69
CA LEU A 398 14.45 -3.95 -17.37
C LEU A 398 13.14 -4.45 -16.71
N ALA A 399 12.38 -5.33 -17.38
CA ALA A 399 11.11 -5.85 -16.86
C ALA A 399 11.31 -6.56 -15.52
N ARG A 400 10.50 -6.19 -14.52
CA ARG A 400 10.64 -6.61 -13.13
C ARG A 400 9.92 -7.91 -12.81
N ASN A 401 8.90 -8.26 -13.61
CA ASN A 401 8.11 -9.48 -13.45
C ASN A 401 7.66 -10.05 -14.79
N SER A 402 7.10 -11.27 -14.75
CA SER A 402 6.63 -11.99 -15.93
C SER A 402 5.51 -11.26 -16.68
N MET A 403 4.63 -10.55 -15.97
CA MET A 403 3.49 -9.83 -16.58
C MET A 403 3.96 -8.59 -17.35
N GLU A 404 4.92 -7.82 -16.80
CA GLU A 404 5.55 -6.70 -17.52
C GLU A 404 6.29 -7.20 -18.76
N ARG A 405 7.03 -8.31 -18.64
CA ARG A 405 7.74 -8.94 -19.75
C ARG A 405 6.77 -9.33 -20.87
N GLN A 406 5.71 -10.04 -20.54
CA GLN A 406 4.71 -10.49 -21.50
C GLN A 406 4.01 -9.32 -22.20
N PHE A 407 3.66 -8.28 -21.44
CA PHE A 407 3.10 -7.05 -22.00
C PHE A 407 4.04 -6.42 -23.04
N LEU A 408 5.33 -6.28 -22.74
CA LEU A 408 6.31 -5.68 -23.65
C LEU A 408 6.56 -6.56 -24.88
N GLU A 409 6.57 -7.89 -24.74
CA GLU A 409 6.67 -8.86 -25.85
C GLU A 409 5.48 -8.70 -26.80
N GLN A 410 4.26 -8.63 -26.28
CA GLN A 410 3.06 -8.39 -27.10
C GLN A 410 3.12 -7.06 -27.87
N ARG A 411 3.62 -5.98 -27.23
CA ARG A 411 3.81 -4.70 -27.93
C ARG A 411 4.82 -4.78 -29.07
N MET A 412 5.86 -5.61 -28.92
CA MET A 412 6.84 -5.87 -29.99
C MET A 412 6.24 -6.70 -31.14
N GLU A 413 5.42 -7.71 -30.84
CA GLU A 413 4.80 -8.60 -31.84
C GLU A 413 3.69 -7.91 -32.62
N ALA A 414 2.88 -7.06 -32.00
CA ALA A 414 1.81 -6.30 -32.66
C ALA A 414 2.34 -5.46 -33.83
N GLN A 415 3.61 -5.06 -33.80
CA GLN A 415 4.27 -4.32 -34.90
C GLN A 415 4.55 -5.18 -36.15
N VAL A 416 4.60 -6.50 -36.01
CA VAL A 416 4.89 -7.42 -37.14
C VAL A 416 3.63 -7.62 -37.98
N ILE A 417 2.44 -7.54 -37.37
CA ILE A 417 1.14 -7.80 -38.02
C ILE A 417 0.70 -6.60 -38.90
N VAL A 418 1.07 -5.38 -38.54
CA VAL A 418 0.70 -4.15 -39.30
C VAL A 418 1.47 -4.06 -40.64
N ARG A 419 2.50 -4.89 -40.87
CA ARG A 419 3.29 -4.95 -42.11
C ARG A 419 2.78 -6.01 -43.11
N ARG A 420 1.76 -6.78 -42.78
CA ARG A 420 1.12 -7.74 -43.72
C ARG A 420 -0.26 -7.22 -44.14
#